data_b3c331b1e231f23c209c48bd654cd7c0
#
_entry.id   b3c331b1e231f23c209c48bd654cd7c0
#
_cell.length_a   1.000
_cell.length_b   1.000
_cell.length_c   1.000
_cell.angle_alpha   90.00
_cell.angle_beta   90.00
_cell.angle_gamma   90.00
#
_symmetry.space_group_name_H-M   'P 1'
#
loop_
_entity.id
_entity.type
_entity.pdbx_description
1 polymer ?
#
loop_
_entity_poly.entity_id
_entity_poly.type
_entity_poly.pdbx_seq_one_letter_code
_entity_poly.pdbx_strand_id
1 'polypeptide(L)'
;MDIKLLLQIAGVLLGLLYLWLEYRADIRLWIVGLVMPLIHGALYYKSGLYSDCSMQAYYVLAGLYGWLVWRRRGRKTDAGLTGPEDAEGAKRAAALRIGHTPLRTVPALAGVYAAAHIGLYLLLTRFTDSTVPFWDAGTTALSVVAMWMLSRKLVEQWLVWLVVDLVTVGLYLYKDLPYTAGLYALYSALAVAGYLRWRRQART
;
A
#
# COMPACT_ATOMS: atom_id res chain seq x y z
N MET A 1 23.33 22.25 -1.57
CA MET A 1 22.67 21.04 -1.07
C MET A 1 22.37 20.17 -2.27
N ASP A 2 22.81 18.91 -2.26
CA ASP A 2 22.72 18.03 -3.43
C ASP A 2 21.25 17.72 -3.74
N ILE A 3 20.81 17.90 -4.99
CA ILE A 3 19.42 17.68 -5.41
C ILE A 3 18.99 16.21 -5.15
N LYS A 4 19.96 15.27 -5.20
CA LYS A 4 19.72 13.85 -4.86
C LYS A 4 19.37 13.67 -3.39
N LEU A 5 20.06 14.37 -2.49
CA LEU A 5 19.79 14.32 -1.06
C LEU A 5 18.40 14.92 -0.74
N LEU A 6 18.04 16.04 -1.38
CA LEU A 6 16.71 16.65 -1.24
C LEU A 6 15.60 15.68 -1.67
N LEU A 7 15.76 15.01 -2.81
CA LEU A 7 14.78 14.05 -3.32
C LEU A 7 14.66 12.82 -2.40
N GLN A 8 15.77 12.35 -1.82
CA GLN A 8 15.73 11.24 -0.85
C GLN A 8 15.00 11.64 0.42
N ILE A 9 15.31 12.82 0.99
CA ILE A 9 14.61 13.33 2.17
C ILE A 9 13.12 13.52 1.89
N ALA A 10 12.77 14.15 0.76
CA ALA A 10 11.38 14.32 0.36
C ALA A 10 10.64 12.98 0.22
N GLY A 11 11.29 11.96 -0.37
CA GLY A 11 10.74 10.61 -0.48
C GLY A 11 10.47 9.97 0.86
N VAL A 12 11.40 10.06 1.81
CA VAL A 12 11.22 9.53 3.18
C VAL A 12 10.07 10.26 3.89
N LEU A 13 10.03 11.60 3.82
CA LEU A 13 8.96 12.39 4.45
C LEU A 13 7.58 12.08 3.86
N LEU A 14 7.48 11.93 2.54
CA LEU A 14 6.23 11.53 1.87
C LEU A 14 5.80 10.11 2.26
N GLY A 15 6.76 9.18 2.39
CA GLY A 15 6.48 7.82 2.85
C GLY A 15 5.96 7.78 4.28
N LEU A 16 6.57 8.54 5.19
CA LEU A 16 6.12 8.65 6.58
C LEU A 16 4.75 9.34 6.68
N LEU A 17 4.51 10.39 5.88
CA LEU A 17 3.22 11.05 5.79
C LEU A 17 2.14 10.08 5.27
N TYR A 18 2.45 9.28 4.25
CA TYR A 18 1.57 8.26 3.72
C TYR A 18 1.16 7.25 4.80
N LEU A 19 2.13 6.68 5.53
CA LEU A 19 1.89 5.74 6.62
C LEU A 19 1.10 6.36 7.78
N TRP A 20 1.37 7.64 8.11
CA TRP A 20 0.60 8.34 9.12
C TRP A 20 -0.87 8.52 8.72
N LEU A 21 -1.13 8.88 7.46
CA LEU A 21 -2.49 8.98 6.91
C LEU A 21 -3.18 7.62 6.86
N GLU A 22 -2.45 6.56 6.51
CA GLU A 22 -2.94 5.18 6.53
C GLU A 22 -3.30 4.73 7.94
N TYR A 23 -2.41 5.00 8.90
CA TYR A 23 -2.66 4.75 10.32
C TYR A 23 -3.95 5.43 10.81
N ARG A 24 -4.25 6.63 10.31
CA ARG A 24 -5.48 7.37 10.61
C ARG A 24 -6.68 6.95 9.77
N ALA A 25 -6.51 6.08 8.81
CA ALA A 25 -7.50 5.70 7.78
C ALA A 25 -8.05 6.93 7.02
N ASP A 26 -7.22 7.95 6.76
CA ASP A 26 -7.59 9.19 6.09
C ASP A 26 -7.53 9.02 4.57
N ILE A 27 -8.57 9.48 3.85
CA ILE A 27 -8.65 9.36 2.38
C ILE A 27 -7.51 10.07 1.64
N ARG A 28 -6.88 11.07 2.26
CA ARG A 28 -5.75 11.82 1.70
C ARG A 28 -4.53 10.95 1.44
N LEU A 29 -4.42 9.76 2.10
CA LEU A 29 -3.35 8.80 1.81
C LEU A 29 -3.28 8.46 0.32
N TRP A 30 -4.42 8.35 -0.36
CA TRP A 30 -4.47 8.01 -1.79
C TRP A 30 -3.91 9.13 -2.67
N ILE A 31 -4.11 10.39 -2.29
CA ILE A 31 -3.54 11.54 -3.00
C ILE A 31 -2.02 11.57 -2.81
N VAL A 32 -1.54 11.42 -1.56
CA VAL A 32 -0.10 11.37 -1.25
C VAL A 32 0.57 10.19 -1.94
N GLY A 33 -0.10 9.01 -1.94
CA GLY A 33 0.38 7.79 -2.59
C GLY A 33 0.48 7.88 -4.13
N LEU A 34 -0.16 8.86 -4.77
CA LEU A 34 -0.03 9.09 -6.22
C LEU A 34 1.19 9.95 -6.60
N VAL A 35 1.70 10.77 -5.67
CA VAL A 35 2.76 11.76 -5.98
C VAL A 35 4.04 11.06 -6.45
N MET A 36 4.55 10.10 -5.68
CA MET A 36 5.82 9.43 -6.02
C MET A 36 5.73 8.58 -7.29
N PRO A 37 4.69 7.74 -7.47
CA PRO A 37 4.53 6.99 -8.73
C PRO A 37 4.42 7.87 -9.97
N LEU A 38 3.78 9.03 -9.90
CA LEU A 38 3.70 9.96 -11.03
C LEU A 38 5.06 10.57 -11.36
N ILE A 39 5.82 10.99 -10.34
CA ILE A 39 7.17 11.56 -10.52
C ILE A 39 8.11 10.49 -11.09
N HIS A 40 8.17 9.31 -10.46
CA HIS A 40 9.05 8.23 -10.90
C HIS A 40 8.63 7.68 -12.26
N GLY A 41 7.33 7.55 -12.53
CA GLY A 41 6.83 7.12 -13.85
C GLY A 41 7.28 8.03 -14.98
N ALA A 42 7.19 9.35 -14.79
CA ALA A 42 7.69 10.33 -15.76
C ALA A 42 9.22 10.26 -15.94
N LEU A 43 9.96 10.07 -14.84
CA LEU A 43 11.41 9.93 -14.88
C LEU A 43 11.83 8.65 -15.63
N TYR A 44 11.25 7.51 -15.30
CA TYR A 44 11.55 6.21 -15.92
C TYR A 44 11.18 6.19 -17.40
N TYR A 45 10.05 6.79 -17.78
CA TYR A 45 9.66 6.94 -19.17
C TYR A 45 10.72 7.71 -19.96
N LYS A 46 11.18 8.88 -19.45
CA LYS A 46 12.23 9.68 -20.07
C LYS A 46 13.59 8.98 -20.15
N SER A 47 13.86 8.06 -19.21
CA SER A 47 15.11 7.27 -19.15
C SER A 47 15.04 5.99 -19.98
N GLY A 48 13.93 5.69 -20.66
CA GLY A 48 13.75 4.46 -21.44
C GLY A 48 13.54 3.19 -20.58
N LEU A 49 13.31 3.36 -19.27
CA LEU A 49 13.07 2.27 -18.31
C LEU A 49 11.58 1.90 -18.29
N TYR A 50 11.10 1.33 -19.39
CA TYR A 50 9.65 1.07 -19.58
C TYR A 50 9.08 0.04 -18.61
N SER A 51 9.89 -0.93 -18.16
CA SER A 51 9.50 -1.92 -17.16
C SER A 51 9.18 -1.26 -15.82
N ASP A 52 10.10 -0.39 -15.33
CA ASP A 52 9.91 0.36 -14.09
C ASP A 52 8.76 1.37 -14.21
N CYS A 53 8.59 1.98 -15.40
CA CYS A 53 7.47 2.85 -15.70
C CYS A 53 6.13 2.11 -15.61
N SER A 54 6.05 0.86 -16.07
CA SER A 54 4.85 0.04 -15.99
C SER A 54 4.44 -0.29 -14.55
N MET A 55 5.42 -0.50 -13.66
CA MET A 55 5.17 -0.66 -12.23
C MET A 55 4.59 0.60 -11.59
N GLN A 56 5.08 1.79 -11.98
CA GLN A 56 4.50 3.04 -11.51
C GLN A 56 3.06 3.23 -12.00
N ALA A 57 2.76 2.84 -13.25
CA ALA A 57 1.40 2.85 -13.76
C ALA A 57 0.47 1.95 -12.92
N TYR A 58 0.94 0.75 -12.53
CA TYR A 58 0.20 -0.11 -11.59
C TYR A 58 -0.12 0.61 -10.26
N TYR A 59 0.86 1.28 -9.63
CA TYR A 59 0.64 1.99 -8.36
C TYR A 59 -0.33 3.17 -8.53
N VAL A 60 -0.29 3.90 -9.65
CA VAL A 60 -1.27 4.93 -9.97
C VAL A 60 -2.67 4.35 -10.08
N LEU A 61 -2.84 3.25 -10.83
CA LEU A 61 -4.15 2.59 -10.97
C LEU A 61 -4.69 2.07 -9.65
N ALA A 62 -3.85 1.44 -8.83
CA ALA A 62 -4.20 0.95 -7.50
C ALA A 62 -4.61 2.10 -6.56
N GLY A 63 -3.88 3.21 -6.59
CA GLY A 63 -4.19 4.42 -5.82
C GLY A 63 -5.53 5.04 -6.23
N LEU A 64 -5.76 5.19 -7.54
CA LEU A 64 -7.03 5.69 -8.08
C LEU A 64 -8.20 4.77 -7.72
N TYR A 65 -8.01 3.45 -7.83
CA TYR A 65 -9.01 2.47 -7.41
C TYR A 65 -9.38 2.62 -5.94
N GLY A 66 -8.39 2.66 -5.05
CA GLY A 66 -8.60 2.83 -3.60
C GLY A 66 -9.31 4.14 -3.28
N TRP A 67 -8.89 5.25 -3.90
CA TRP A 67 -9.55 6.55 -3.75
C TRP A 67 -11.01 6.52 -4.19
N LEU A 68 -11.30 5.92 -5.36
CA LEU A 68 -12.67 5.78 -5.87
C LEU A 68 -13.54 4.92 -4.95
N VAL A 69 -13.00 3.80 -4.42
CA VAL A 69 -13.72 2.93 -3.48
C VAL A 69 -14.08 3.71 -2.20
N TRP A 70 -13.13 4.45 -1.62
CA TRP A 70 -13.36 5.21 -0.40
C TRP A 70 -14.34 6.36 -0.62
N ARG A 71 -14.20 7.07 -1.75
CA ARG A 71 -15.10 8.18 -2.12
C ARG A 71 -16.54 7.71 -2.38
N ARG A 72 -16.71 6.60 -3.14
CA ARG A 72 -18.05 6.06 -3.47
C ARG A 72 -18.78 5.56 -2.23
N ARG A 73 -18.10 4.97 -1.28
CA ARG A 73 -18.70 4.47 -0.04
C ARG A 73 -19.07 5.61 0.90
N GLY A 74 -18.27 6.68 0.98
CA GLY A 74 -18.63 7.89 1.70
C GLY A 74 -19.96 8.49 1.21
N ARG A 75 -20.11 8.65 -0.12
CA ARG A 75 -21.32 9.22 -0.73
C ARG A 75 -22.61 8.42 -0.51
N LYS A 76 -22.52 7.08 -0.39
CA LYS A 76 -23.72 6.24 -0.14
C LYS A 76 -24.29 6.41 1.27
N THR A 77 -23.46 6.80 2.22
CA THR A 77 -23.88 7.08 3.60
C THR A 77 -24.56 8.45 3.70
N ASP A 78 -24.10 9.44 2.92
CA ASP A 78 -24.68 10.79 2.89
C ASP A 78 -26.09 10.83 2.28
N ALA A 79 -26.40 9.89 1.35
CA ALA A 79 -27.68 9.86 0.62
C ALA A 79 -28.86 9.26 1.44
N GLY A 80 -28.57 8.67 2.61
CA GLY A 80 -29.60 8.03 3.46
C GLY A 80 -30.06 8.83 4.67
N LEU A 81 -29.55 10.06 4.90
CA LEU A 81 -29.74 10.81 6.13
C LEU A 81 -30.29 12.23 5.84
N THR A 82 -31.45 12.54 6.39
CA THR A 82 -32.25 13.74 6.05
C THR A 82 -32.29 14.81 7.15
N GLY A 83 -31.55 14.71 8.25
CA GLY A 83 -31.56 15.65 9.37
C GLY A 83 -30.18 16.31 9.69
N PRO A 84 -30.19 17.58 10.21
CA PRO A 84 -28.94 18.30 10.53
C PRO A 84 -28.13 17.71 11.70
N GLU A 85 -28.76 17.06 12.66
CA GLU A 85 -28.07 16.36 13.78
C GLU A 85 -27.46 15.02 13.33
N ASP A 86 -28.02 14.43 12.27
CA ASP A 86 -27.52 13.20 11.67
C ASP A 86 -26.28 13.42 10.79
N ALA A 87 -26.01 14.66 10.36
CA ALA A 87 -24.89 14.98 9.47
C ALA A 87 -23.51 14.76 10.11
N GLU A 88 -23.38 14.93 11.43
CA GLU A 88 -22.15 14.67 12.15
C GLU A 88 -21.98 13.18 12.51
N GLY A 89 -23.07 12.51 12.81
CA GLY A 89 -23.17 11.04 12.90
C GLY A 89 -22.88 10.38 11.54
N ALA A 90 -23.42 10.95 10.46
CA ALA A 90 -23.21 10.52 9.08
C ALA A 90 -21.77 10.72 8.61
N LYS A 91 -21.09 11.82 8.97
CA LYS A 91 -19.65 12.01 8.68
C LYS A 91 -18.78 10.98 9.39
N ARG A 92 -19.15 10.54 10.59
CA ARG A 92 -18.49 9.44 11.30
C ARG A 92 -18.81 8.07 10.71
N ALA A 93 -20.04 7.85 10.23
CA ALA A 93 -20.45 6.61 9.56
C ALA A 93 -19.98 6.54 8.10
N ALA A 94 -19.78 7.70 7.44
CA ALA A 94 -19.25 7.84 6.07
C ALA A 94 -17.75 7.47 5.97
N ALA A 95 -16.97 7.52 7.04
CA ALA A 95 -15.73 6.81 7.08
C ALA A 95 -16.04 5.32 6.92
N LEU A 96 -15.55 4.68 5.85
CA LEU A 96 -15.63 3.23 5.69
C LEU A 96 -15.30 2.57 7.02
N ARG A 97 -16.21 1.80 7.60
CA ARG A 97 -15.93 1.08 8.84
C ARG A 97 -14.74 0.15 8.60
N ILE A 98 -13.75 0.26 9.47
CA ILE A 98 -12.65 -0.69 9.52
C ILE A 98 -13.23 -2.05 9.93
N GLY A 99 -12.90 -3.10 9.18
CA GLY A 99 -13.44 -4.43 9.43
C GLY A 99 -12.39 -5.53 9.31
N HIS A 100 -12.79 -6.74 9.67
CA HIS A 100 -11.95 -7.93 9.51
C HIS A 100 -12.16 -8.58 8.14
N THR A 101 -11.15 -9.29 7.66
CA THR A 101 -11.21 -10.05 6.41
C THR A 101 -12.16 -11.22 6.57
N PRO A 102 -13.25 -11.31 5.78
CA PRO A 102 -14.13 -12.47 5.83
C PRO A 102 -13.38 -13.74 5.44
N LEU A 103 -13.49 -14.80 6.24
CA LEU A 103 -12.79 -16.07 5.97
C LEU A 103 -13.08 -16.63 4.57
N ARG A 104 -14.27 -16.41 4.05
CA ARG A 104 -14.66 -16.81 2.68
C ARG A 104 -13.86 -16.11 1.57
N THR A 105 -13.23 -14.96 1.83
CA THR A 105 -12.40 -14.25 0.85
C THR A 105 -10.94 -14.69 0.87
N VAL A 106 -10.49 -15.36 1.93
CA VAL A 106 -9.10 -15.81 2.09
C VAL A 106 -8.65 -16.73 0.96
N PRO A 107 -9.42 -17.76 0.52
CA PRO A 107 -9.01 -18.59 -0.61
C PRO A 107 -8.85 -17.81 -1.92
N ALA A 108 -9.73 -16.83 -2.17
CA ALA A 108 -9.62 -15.97 -3.35
C ALA A 108 -8.37 -15.10 -3.30
N LEU A 109 -8.04 -14.51 -2.14
CA LEU A 109 -6.81 -13.73 -1.94
C LEU A 109 -5.56 -14.59 -2.11
N ALA A 110 -5.57 -15.82 -1.58
CA ALA A 110 -4.48 -16.78 -1.78
C ALA A 110 -4.31 -17.15 -3.26
N GLY A 111 -5.40 -17.34 -3.99
CA GLY A 111 -5.39 -17.59 -5.43
C GLY A 111 -4.82 -16.41 -6.23
N VAL A 112 -5.24 -15.19 -5.90
CA VAL A 112 -4.69 -13.95 -6.51
C VAL A 112 -3.19 -13.82 -6.21
N TYR A 113 -2.78 -14.04 -4.96
CA TYR A 113 -1.36 -14.05 -4.58
C TYR A 113 -0.57 -15.07 -5.39
N ALA A 114 -1.03 -16.33 -5.45
CA ALA A 114 -0.33 -17.39 -6.17
C ALA A 114 -0.20 -17.08 -7.68
N ALA A 115 -1.28 -16.61 -8.32
CA ALA A 115 -1.27 -16.24 -9.73
C ALA A 115 -0.32 -15.06 -10.00
N ALA A 116 -0.37 -14.01 -9.16
CA ALA A 116 0.51 -12.86 -9.26
C ALA A 116 1.98 -13.24 -9.00
N HIS A 117 2.25 -14.06 -7.98
CA HIS A 117 3.60 -14.53 -7.67
C HIS A 117 4.19 -15.33 -8.83
N ILE A 118 3.46 -16.32 -9.36
CA ILE A 118 3.94 -17.13 -10.49
C ILE A 118 4.17 -16.25 -11.71
N GLY A 119 3.23 -15.38 -12.06
CA GLY A 119 3.35 -14.47 -13.21
C GLY A 119 4.56 -13.54 -13.09
N LEU A 120 4.73 -12.90 -11.93
CA LEU A 120 5.87 -12.01 -11.65
C LEU A 120 7.20 -12.78 -11.62
N TYR A 121 7.23 -13.97 -11.00
CA TYR A 121 8.42 -14.81 -10.98
C TYR A 121 8.89 -15.19 -12.40
N LEU A 122 7.97 -15.62 -13.26
CA LEU A 122 8.27 -15.93 -14.66
C LEU A 122 8.73 -14.68 -15.44
N LEU A 123 8.12 -13.52 -15.16
CA LEU A 123 8.52 -12.27 -15.77
C LEU A 123 9.92 -11.86 -15.33
N LEU A 124 10.20 -11.87 -14.02
CA LEU A 124 11.49 -11.46 -13.46
C LEU A 124 12.63 -12.38 -13.94
N THR A 125 12.40 -13.71 -13.99
CA THR A 125 13.41 -14.66 -14.43
C THR A 125 13.72 -14.61 -15.93
N ARG A 126 12.76 -14.16 -16.77
CA ARG A 126 12.94 -14.12 -18.23
C ARG A 126 13.34 -12.77 -18.78
N PHE A 127 13.01 -11.68 -18.09
CA PHE A 127 13.14 -10.31 -18.61
C PHE A 127 13.94 -9.37 -17.73
N THR A 128 14.48 -9.84 -16.59
CA THR A 128 15.27 -9.00 -15.68
C THR A 128 16.48 -9.76 -15.14
N ASP A 129 17.48 -9.02 -14.66
CA ASP A 129 18.68 -9.55 -14.01
C ASP A 129 18.53 -9.65 -12.47
N SER A 130 17.29 -9.86 -11.97
CA SER A 130 17.05 -9.98 -10.54
C SER A 130 17.84 -11.15 -9.96
N THR A 131 18.61 -10.88 -8.90
CA THR A 131 19.40 -11.90 -8.18
C THR A 131 18.55 -12.74 -7.23
N VAL A 132 17.33 -12.30 -6.90
CA VAL A 132 16.42 -12.95 -5.94
C VAL A 132 14.96 -12.92 -6.46
N PRO A 133 14.70 -13.40 -7.68
CA PRO A 133 13.42 -13.21 -8.37
C PRO A 133 12.22 -13.82 -7.63
N PHE A 134 12.43 -14.91 -6.89
CA PHE A 134 11.37 -15.53 -6.09
C PHE A 134 10.88 -14.61 -4.97
N TRP A 135 11.81 -13.99 -4.24
CA TRP A 135 11.47 -13.09 -3.14
C TRP A 135 10.92 -11.75 -3.63
N ASP A 136 11.53 -11.19 -4.70
CA ASP A 136 11.04 -9.95 -5.33
C ASP A 136 9.61 -10.12 -5.88
N ALA A 137 9.31 -11.26 -6.53
CA ALA A 137 7.97 -11.60 -6.99
C ALA A 137 6.99 -11.79 -5.82
N GLY A 138 7.44 -12.47 -4.75
CA GLY A 138 6.62 -12.77 -3.58
C GLY A 138 6.20 -11.51 -2.83
N THR A 139 7.14 -10.61 -2.53
CA THR A 139 6.85 -9.34 -1.86
C THR A 139 5.96 -8.45 -2.71
N THR A 140 6.19 -8.37 -4.02
CA THR A 140 5.34 -7.60 -4.94
C THR A 140 3.92 -8.17 -5.01
N ALA A 141 3.76 -9.48 -5.11
CA ALA A 141 2.45 -10.14 -5.13
C ALA A 141 1.68 -9.91 -3.80
N LEU A 142 2.38 -9.98 -2.65
CA LEU A 142 1.78 -9.65 -1.35
C LEU A 142 1.36 -8.18 -1.28
N SER A 143 2.16 -7.25 -1.83
CA SER A 143 1.81 -5.83 -1.89
C SER A 143 0.55 -5.56 -2.70
N VAL A 144 0.33 -6.31 -3.80
CA VAL A 144 -0.93 -6.25 -4.57
C VAL A 144 -2.12 -6.64 -3.70
N VAL A 145 -2.00 -7.73 -2.94
CA VAL A 145 -3.05 -8.19 -2.01
C VAL A 145 -3.27 -7.16 -0.90
N ALA A 146 -2.19 -6.65 -0.29
CA ALA A 146 -2.25 -5.66 0.78
C ALA A 146 -2.95 -4.36 0.31
N MET A 147 -2.63 -3.84 -0.87
CA MET A 147 -3.27 -2.67 -1.46
C MET A 147 -4.78 -2.87 -1.69
N TRP A 148 -5.18 -4.07 -2.14
CA TRP A 148 -6.59 -4.40 -2.26
C TRP A 148 -7.27 -4.44 -0.89
N MET A 149 -6.65 -5.07 0.11
CA MET A 149 -7.16 -5.13 1.49
C MET A 149 -7.24 -3.73 2.12
N LEU A 150 -6.26 -2.87 1.90
CA LEU A 150 -6.27 -1.47 2.32
C LEU A 150 -7.44 -0.70 1.69
N SER A 151 -7.70 -0.89 0.38
CA SER A 151 -8.83 -0.26 -0.29
C SER A 151 -10.18 -0.65 0.32
N ARG A 152 -10.26 -1.80 0.99
CA ARG A 152 -11.43 -2.30 1.72
C ARG A 152 -11.42 -1.96 3.21
N LYS A 153 -10.37 -1.30 3.72
CA LYS A 153 -10.10 -1.01 5.15
C LYS A 153 -10.12 -2.27 6.02
N LEU A 154 -9.48 -3.33 5.55
CA LEU A 154 -9.37 -4.58 6.31
C LEU A 154 -8.19 -4.51 7.28
N VAL A 155 -8.42 -4.90 8.55
CA VAL A 155 -7.39 -4.83 9.62
C VAL A 155 -6.16 -5.66 9.26
N GLU A 156 -6.38 -6.84 8.68
CA GLU A 156 -5.31 -7.80 8.38
C GLU A 156 -4.35 -7.35 7.29
N GLN A 157 -4.68 -6.27 6.54
CA GLN A 157 -3.72 -5.68 5.59
C GLN A 157 -2.40 -5.28 6.27
N TRP A 158 -2.45 -4.83 7.52
CA TRP A 158 -1.26 -4.49 8.29
C TRP A 158 -0.34 -5.70 8.55
N LEU A 159 -0.92 -6.89 8.73
CA LEU A 159 -0.14 -8.12 8.88
C LEU A 159 0.51 -8.53 7.55
N VAL A 160 -0.17 -8.30 6.44
CA VAL A 160 0.42 -8.55 5.10
C VAL A 160 1.59 -7.59 4.86
N TRP A 161 1.44 -6.29 5.17
CA TRP A 161 2.55 -5.33 5.10
C TRP A 161 3.70 -5.71 6.03
N LEU A 162 3.41 -6.14 7.26
CA LEU A 162 4.46 -6.61 8.19
C LEU A 162 5.30 -7.74 7.57
N VAL A 163 4.66 -8.71 6.91
CA VAL A 163 5.38 -9.80 6.23
C VAL A 163 6.23 -9.26 5.08
N VAL A 164 5.67 -8.38 4.24
CA VAL A 164 6.40 -7.73 3.14
C VAL A 164 7.62 -6.99 3.67
N ASP A 165 7.46 -6.17 4.70
CA ASP A 165 8.54 -5.36 5.25
C ASP A 165 9.64 -6.21 5.88
N LEU A 166 9.30 -7.25 6.66
CA LEU A 166 10.28 -8.16 7.28
C LEU A 166 11.09 -8.92 6.23
N VAL A 167 10.45 -9.44 5.17
CA VAL A 167 11.16 -10.08 4.05
C VAL A 167 12.08 -9.06 3.36
N THR A 168 11.58 -7.85 3.14
CA THR A 168 12.33 -6.76 2.49
C THR A 168 13.54 -6.33 3.33
N VAL A 169 13.44 -6.29 4.68
CA VAL A 169 14.60 -6.09 5.57
C VAL A 169 15.68 -7.13 5.28
N GLY A 170 15.30 -8.43 5.23
CA GLY A 170 16.24 -9.51 4.93
C GLY A 170 16.92 -9.35 3.56
N LEU A 171 16.13 -8.99 2.54
CA LEU A 171 16.63 -8.77 1.17
C LEU A 171 17.63 -7.60 1.10
N TYR A 172 17.35 -6.48 1.79
CA TYR A 172 18.25 -5.33 1.77
C TYR A 172 19.51 -5.55 2.61
N LEU A 173 19.44 -6.33 3.69
CA LEU A 173 20.64 -6.80 4.40
C LEU A 173 21.49 -7.71 3.50
N TYR A 174 20.89 -8.63 2.77
CA TYR A 174 21.56 -9.49 1.82
C TYR A 174 22.24 -8.70 0.67
N LYS A 175 21.63 -7.57 0.26
CA LYS A 175 22.16 -6.68 -0.80
C LYS A 175 23.13 -5.61 -0.27
N ASP A 176 23.62 -5.72 0.98
CA ASP A 176 24.51 -4.75 1.66
C ASP A 176 23.96 -3.31 1.69
N LEU A 177 22.63 -3.16 1.89
CA LEU A 177 21.94 -1.87 1.98
C LEU A 177 21.33 -1.63 3.38
N PRO A 178 22.16 -1.50 4.45
CA PRO A 178 21.67 -1.49 5.83
C PRO A 178 20.78 -0.29 6.16
N TYR A 179 20.98 0.87 5.55
CA TYR A 179 20.11 2.05 5.78
C TYR A 179 18.70 1.83 5.27
N THR A 180 18.56 1.22 4.09
CA THR A 180 17.24 0.87 3.54
C THR A 180 16.59 -0.24 4.36
N ALA A 181 17.34 -1.24 4.80
CA ALA A 181 16.86 -2.27 5.72
C ALA A 181 16.32 -1.65 7.03
N GLY A 182 17.02 -0.66 7.60
CA GLY A 182 16.58 0.09 8.78
C GLY A 182 15.26 0.82 8.57
N LEU A 183 15.02 1.39 7.38
CA LEU A 183 13.76 2.03 7.02
C LEU A 183 12.60 1.02 7.01
N TYR A 184 12.78 -0.16 6.40
CA TYR A 184 11.76 -1.22 6.38
C TYR A 184 11.54 -1.84 7.77
N ALA A 185 12.57 -1.89 8.63
CA ALA A 185 12.39 -2.27 10.03
C ALA A 185 11.49 -1.26 10.79
N LEU A 186 11.65 0.04 10.51
CA LEU A 186 10.74 1.06 11.02
C LEU A 186 9.30 0.86 10.49
N TYR A 187 9.13 0.56 9.19
CA TYR A 187 7.82 0.27 8.61
C TYR A 187 7.18 -0.95 9.24
N SER A 188 7.94 -2.02 9.54
CA SER A 188 7.47 -3.19 10.29
C SER A 188 6.92 -2.80 11.67
N ALA A 189 7.61 -1.94 12.41
CA ALA A 189 7.13 -1.44 13.70
C ALA A 189 5.83 -0.62 13.57
N LEU A 190 5.75 0.25 12.55
CA LEU A 190 4.55 1.02 12.24
C LEU A 190 3.38 0.13 11.81
N ALA A 191 3.64 -0.97 11.08
CA ALA A 191 2.62 -1.94 10.70
C ALA A 191 2.00 -2.62 11.93
N VAL A 192 2.82 -2.98 12.94
CA VAL A 192 2.31 -3.50 14.22
C VAL A 192 1.44 -2.46 14.93
N ALA A 193 1.90 -1.22 15.01
CA ALA A 193 1.13 -0.13 15.63
C ALA A 193 -0.21 0.12 14.91
N GLY A 194 -0.18 0.11 13.57
CA GLY A 194 -1.36 0.25 12.71
C GLY A 194 -2.37 -0.88 12.92
N TYR A 195 -1.88 -2.14 12.96
CA TYR A 195 -2.71 -3.30 13.27
C TYR A 195 -3.41 -3.17 14.61
N LEU A 196 -2.69 -2.84 15.67
CA LEU A 196 -3.25 -2.71 17.02
C LEU A 196 -4.31 -1.60 17.08
N ARG A 197 -4.07 -0.47 16.41
CA ARG A 197 -5.03 0.62 16.34
C ARG A 197 -6.30 0.24 15.57
N TRP A 198 -6.16 -0.29 14.34
CA TRP A 198 -7.29 -0.64 13.50
C TRP A 198 -8.12 -1.78 14.10
N ARG A 199 -7.46 -2.76 14.76
CA ARG A 199 -8.15 -3.83 15.48
C ARG A 199 -9.02 -3.30 16.63
N ARG A 200 -8.59 -2.24 17.33
CA ARG A 200 -9.41 -1.58 18.36
C ARG A 200 -10.61 -0.88 17.73
N GLN A 201 -10.42 -0.19 16.62
CA GLN A 201 -11.48 0.52 15.90
C GLN A 201 -12.50 -0.41 15.22
N ALA A 202 -12.09 -1.62 14.80
CA ALA A 202 -12.99 -2.62 14.22
C ALA A 202 -13.93 -3.29 15.24
N ARG A 203 -13.61 -3.19 16.54
CA ARG A 203 -14.42 -3.75 17.64
C ARG A 203 -15.51 -2.79 18.16
N THR A 204 -15.38 -1.50 17.83
CA THR A 204 -16.35 -0.45 18.19
C THR A 204 -17.33 -0.19 17.05
#